data_ffa1849dc1fe055cc170ac5ea08d35c6
#
_entry.id   ffa1849dc1fe055cc170ac5ea08d35c6
#
_cell.length_a   1.000
_cell.length_b   1.000
_cell.length_c   1.000
_cell.angle_alpha   90.00
_cell.angle_beta   90.00
_cell.angle_gamma   90.00
#
_symmetry.space_group_name_H-M   'P 1'
#
loop_
_entity.id
_entity.type
_entity.pdbx_description
1 polymer ?
#
loop_
_entity_poly.entity_id
_entity_poly.type
_entity_poly.pdbx_seq_one_letter_code
_entity_poly.pdbx_strand_id
1 'polypeptide(L)'
;MTTAKASLAPPGQRCGAALQRALLRSARPQGFRFSGYSVQAAFSLPPRKARSASWAALALLLSLFGAACASPTAPVTQASDALARDTNSPRAACLVAARQAEINHALPEGLLTAIALNESGLHAYALNLRGRAYFPETREEAHRLLIAARGRGMAGCFQINAAVHVARGEDWPLDPPQAADWAARYLAQHYETYGDWGRAVLRWHGASPRRAGTQIICRVHSKLEVTAPGSTLFADRCRTGAPQWARVRRNGAAHLEVAEAAE
;
A
#
# COMPACT_ATOMS: atom_id res chain seq x y z
N MET A 1 -34.99 40.53 -48.09
CA MET A 1 -33.83 39.98 -48.82
C MET A 1 -32.74 39.72 -47.81
N THR A 2 -32.65 38.47 -47.34
CA THR A 2 -31.69 38.03 -46.33
C THR A 2 -31.02 36.74 -46.82
N THR A 3 -29.78 36.88 -47.25
CA THR A 3 -28.98 35.79 -47.84
C THR A 3 -28.39 34.93 -46.75
N ALA A 4 -28.71 33.64 -46.70
CA ALA A 4 -28.10 32.65 -45.85
C ALA A 4 -26.75 32.20 -46.40
N LYS A 5 -25.68 32.30 -45.60
CA LYS A 5 -24.32 31.80 -45.89
C LYS A 5 -24.23 30.36 -45.42
N ALA A 6 -24.15 29.44 -46.34
CA ALA A 6 -23.82 28.06 -46.05
C ALA A 6 -22.32 27.88 -45.82
N SER A 7 -21.93 27.35 -44.66
CA SER A 7 -20.55 26.98 -44.32
C SER A 7 -20.29 25.55 -44.71
N LEU A 8 -19.39 25.32 -45.66
CA LEU A 8 -18.89 23.99 -46.07
C LEU A 8 -17.79 23.53 -45.11
N ALA A 9 -17.98 22.40 -44.46
CA ALA A 9 -16.96 21.71 -43.69
C ALA A 9 -16.06 20.85 -44.61
N PRO A 10 -14.73 20.72 -44.31
CA PRO A 10 -13.82 19.97 -45.19
C PRO A 10 -14.00 18.45 -45.06
N PRO A 11 -13.80 17.69 -46.14
CA PRO A 11 -13.85 16.23 -46.14
C PRO A 11 -12.52 15.65 -45.65
N GLY A 12 -12.50 14.91 -44.57
CA GLY A 12 -11.27 14.22 -44.15
C GLY A 12 -11.25 13.51 -42.80
N GLN A 13 -12.39 13.22 -42.14
CA GLN A 13 -12.37 12.49 -40.86
C GLN A 13 -13.46 11.43 -40.69
N ARG A 14 -13.52 10.45 -41.58
CA ARG A 14 -14.49 9.33 -41.47
C ARG A 14 -13.90 7.94 -41.67
N CYS A 15 -12.66 7.68 -41.32
CA CYS A 15 -12.07 6.33 -41.38
C CYS A 15 -11.57 5.71 -40.08
N GLY A 16 -11.63 6.41 -38.95
CA GLY A 16 -11.10 5.90 -37.65
C GLY A 16 -12.09 5.17 -36.75
N ALA A 17 -13.41 5.38 -36.90
CA ALA A 17 -14.40 4.91 -35.92
C ALA A 17 -14.96 3.50 -36.14
N ALA A 18 -14.74 2.90 -37.28
CA ALA A 18 -15.29 1.57 -37.62
C ALA A 18 -14.38 0.41 -37.16
N LEU A 19 -13.07 0.59 -37.15
CA LEU A 19 -12.14 -0.47 -36.74
C LEU A 19 -12.08 -0.68 -35.20
N GLN A 20 -12.35 0.36 -34.44
CA GLN A 20 -12.31 0.30 -32.97
C GLN A 20 -13.50 -0.44 -32.34
N ARG A 21 -14.62 -0.56 -33.07
CA ARG A 21 -15.81 -1.31 -32.61
C ARG A 21 -15.78 -2.82 -32.89
N ALA A 22 -14.88 -3.29 -33.74
CA ALA A 22 -14.76 -4.71 -34.06
C ALA A 22 -13.89 -5.48 -33.06
N LEU A 23 -12.96 -4.83 -32.39
CA LEU A 23 -12.04 -5.46 -31.41
C LEU A 23 -12.64 -5.61 -30.00
N LEU A 24 -13.79 -4.97 -29.72
CA LEU A 24 -14.44 -5.03 -28.39
C LEU A 24 -15.50 -6.15 -28.26
N ARG A 25 -15.72 -6.96 -29.30
CA ARG A 25 -16.78 -8.01 -29.29
C ARG A 25 -16.29 -9.43 -29.00
N SER A 26 -14.99 -9.68 -28.82
CA SER A 26 -14.48 -11.05 -28.61
C SER A 26 -14.01 -11.39 -27.19
N ALA A 27 -14.13 -10.49 -26.22
CA ALA A 27 -13.84 -10.81 -24.82
C ALA A 27 -15.13 -11.11 -24.05
N ARG A 28 -15.62 -12.36 -24.11
CA ARG A 28 -16.58 -12.85 -23.10
C ARG A 28 -15.87 -12.96 -21.76
N PRO A 29 -16.37 -12.35 -20.69
CA PRO A 29 -15.82 -12.59 -19.37
C PRO A 29 -16.20 -14.00 -18.92
N GLN A 30 -15.22 -14.89 -18.83
CA GLN A 30 -15.40 -16.15 -18.12
C GLN A 30 -15.57 -15.81 -16.63
N GLY A 31 -16.71 -16.22 -16.07
CA GLY A 31 -17.05 -16.00 -14.68
C GLY A 31 -16.09 -16.76 -13.75
N PHE A 32 -15.15 -16.05 -13.14
CA PHE A 32 -14.38 -16.57 -12.03
C PHE A 32 -15.26 -16.54 -10.78
N ARG A 33 -15.67 -17.72 -10.34
CA ARG A 33 -16.25 -17.93 -9.01
C ARG A 33 -15.13 -17.76 -7.98
N PHE A 34 -15.11 -16.63 -7.30
CA PHE A 34 -14.32 -16.50 -6.08
C PHE A 34 -15.02 -17.25 -4.95
N SER A 35 -14.46 -18.40 -4.60
CA SER A 35 -14.75 -19.11 -3.35
C SER A 35 -14.29 -18.20 -2.20
N GLY A 36 -15.22 -17.87 -1.30
CA GLY A 36 -14.93 -17.02 -0.15
C GLY A 36 -13.95 -17.69 0.80
N TYR A 37 -12.77 -17.15 0.93
CA TYR A 37 -11.86 -17.48 2.01
C TYR A 37 -12.07 -16.49 3.14
N SER A 38 -12.82 -16.96 4.15
CA SER A 38 -12.89 -16.35 5.47
C SER A 38 -11.58 -16.64 6.18
N VAL A 39 -10.71 -15.65 6.31
CA VAL A 39 -9.49 -15.76 7.15
C VAL A 39 -9.91 -15.42 8.58
N GLN A 40 -10.41 -16.42 9.31
CA GLN A 40 -10.44 -16.39 10.77
C GLN A 40 -9.10 -16.93 11.26
N ALA A 41 -8.14 -16.05 11.52
CA ALA A 41 -6.96 -16.39 12.29
C ALA A 41 -7.34 -16.47 13.77
N ALA A 42 -7.71 -17.66 14.24
CA ALA A 42 -7.80 -17.97 15.65
C ALA A 42 -6.37 -18.12 16.20
N PHE A 43 -5.85 -17.09 16.85
CA PHE A 43 -4.66 -17.20 17.71
C PHE A 43 -5.10 -17.81 19.04
N SER A 44 -4.97 -19.13 19.18
CA SER A 44 -5.04 -19.84 20.46
C SER A 44 -3.67 -19.76 21.12
N LEU A 45 -3.53 -18.96 22.16
CA LEU A 45 -2.37 -18.97 23.05
C LEU A 45 -2.48 -20.19 23.98
N PRO A 46 -1.41 -20.98 24.18
CA PRO A 46 -1.42 -22.05 25.16
C PRO A 46 -1.39 -21.50 26.60
N PRO A 47 -2.00 -22.18 27.58
CA PRO A 47 -2.04 -21.73 28.96
C PRO A 47 -0.64 -21.78 29.59
N ARG A 48 -0.19 -20.66 30.14
CA ARG A 48 1.03 -20.59 30.97
C ARG A 48 0.77 -21.31 32.28
N LYS A 49 1.44 -22.44 32.47
CA LYS A 49 1.56 -23.10 33.78
C LYS A 49 2.32 -22.20 34.76
N ALA A 50 1.63 -21.77 35.80
CA ALA A 50 2.24 -21.13 36.96
C ALA A 50 3.16 -22.14 37.67
N ARG A 51 4.43 -21.83 37.74
CA ARG A 51 5.38 -22.49 38.64
C ARG A 51 5.57 -21.58 39.84
N SER A 52 5.02 -22.00 40.96
CA SER A 52 5.36 -21.54 42.29
C SER A 52 6.78 -21.95 42.59
N ALA A 53 7.65 -21.00 42.83
CA ALA A 53 8.98 -21.26 43.45
C ALA A 53 9.07 -20.45 44.72
N SER A 54 9.36 -21.23 45.73
CA SER A 54 9.48 -20.90 47.15
C SER A 54 10.53 -19.85 47.47
N TRP A 55 10.22 -18.96 48.38
CA TRP A 55 11.13 -18.06 49.08
C TRP A 55 11.84 -18.83 50.16
N ALA A 56 13.16 -18.90 50.13
CA ALA A 56 13.98 -19.22 51.30
C ALA A 56 15.29 -18.43 51.21
N ALA A 57 15.36 -17.50 52.11
CA ALA A 57 16.52 -16.95 52.85
C ALA A 57 17.94 -17.30 52.38
N LEU A 58 18.80 -16.32 52.21
CA LEU A 58 20.01 -16.20 53.03
C LEU A 58 20.60 -14.76 52.98
N ALA A 59 20.77 -14.21 54.15
CA ALA A 59 21.46 -12.96 54.42
C ALA A 59 22.99 -13.18 54.55
N LEU A 60 23.73 -12.11 54.56
CA LEU A 60 25.15 -11.84 54.87
C LEU A 60 26.19 -12.02 53.75
N LEU A 61 26.73 -10.88 53.30
CA LEU A 61 28.10 -10.43 53.66
C LEU A 61 28.34 -9.05 53.04
N LEU A 62 28.46 -8.04 53.92
CA LEU A 62 29.10 -6.76 53.62
C LEU A 62 30.57 -6.98 53.30
N SER A 63 31.05 -6.49 52.18
CA SER A 63 32.48 -6.23 51.97
C SER A 63 32.63 -4.98 51.09
N LEU A 64 33.25 -4.00 51.71
CA LEU A 64 33.75 -2.76 51.19
C LEU A 64 34.61 -2.94 49.93
N PHE A 65 34.20 -2.31 48.81
CA PHE A 65 35.16 -1.84 47.82
C PHE A 65 34.59 -0.58 47.17
N GLY A 66 35.27 0.53 47.47
CA GLY A 66 35.10 1.78 46.74
C GLY A 66 35.59 1.58 45.31
N ALA A 67 34.74 1.79 44.34
CA ALA A 67 35.12 1.89 42.95
C ALA A 67 34.63 3.22 42.40
N ALA A 68 35.56 3.97 41.88
CA ALA A 68 35.42 5.28 41.28
C ALA A 68 34.32 5.31 40.22
N CYS A 69 33.46 6.33 40.29
CA CYS A 69 32.53 6.69 39.25
C CYS A 69 33.28 7.18 38.00
N ALA A 70 33.66 6.27 37.13
CA ALA A 70 33.97 6.60 35.76
C ALA A 70 32.69 6.52 34.96
N SER A 71 32.06 7.65 34.65
CA SER A 71 30.96 7.74 33.70
C SER A 71 31.49 7.30 32.33
N PRO A 72 30.94 6.29 31.69
CA PRO A 72 31.25 6.02 30.29
C PRO A 72 30.66 7.16 29.44
N THR A 73 31.51 8.05 28.97
CA THR A 73 31.19 8.93 27.84
C THR A 73 31.01 8.02 26.62
N ALA A 74 29.77 7.69 26.32
CA ALA A 74 29.45 7.01 25.09
C ALA A 74 29.87 7.91 23.91
N PRO A 75 30.59 7.39 22.92
CA PRO A 75 31.02 8.18 21.78
C PRO A 75 29.79 8.63 20.98
N VAL A 76 29.66 9.95 20.82
CA VAL A 76 28.62 10.64 20.06
C VAL A 76 28.59 10.22 18.57
N THR A 77 29.59 9.48 18.13
CA THR A 77 29.75 9.00 16.74
C THR A 77 28.75 7.89 16.34
N GLN A 78 28.13 7.16 17.30
CA GLN A 78 27.22 6.06 16.95
C GLN A 78 25.81 6.51 16.56
N ALA A 79 25.39 7.70 16.96
CA ALA A 79 24.09 8.25 16.57
C ALA A 79 24.07 8.72 15.10
N SER A 80 25.21 9.26 14.62
CA SER A 80 25.34 9.71 13.23
C SER A 80 25.38 8.56 12.22
N ASP A 81 25.96 7.42 12.61
CA ASP A 81 26.05 6.23 11.75
C ASP A 81 24.73 5.44 11.69
N ALA A 82 23.86 5.59 12.67
CA ALA A 82 22.51 5.00 12.65
C ALA A 82 21.59 5.79 11.71
N LEU A 83 21.66 7.14 11.71
CA LEU A 83 20.90 7.97 10.76
C LEU A 83 21.36 7.79 9.31
N ALA A 84 22.64 7.58 9.06
CA ALA A 84 23.19 7.40 7.71
C ALA A 84 22.85 6.04 7.07
N ARG A 85 22.40 5.06 7.84
CA ARG A 85 22.06 3.72 7.34
C ARG A 85 20.63 3.57 6.82
N ASP A 86 19.75 4.55 7.05
CA ASP A 86 18.32 4.42 6.77
C ASP A 86 17.85 5.17 5.51
N THR A 87 18.75 5.86 4.79
CA THR A 87 18.42 6.59 3.55
C THR A 87 17.99 5.69 2.37
N ASN A 88 18.02 4.35 2.55
CA ASN A 88 17.54 3.36 1.59
C ASN A 88 16.38 2.50 2.13
N SER A 89 15.65 2.97 3.14
CA SER A 89 14.52 2.21 3.66
C SER A 89 13.50 1.93 2.55
N PRO A 90 13.09 0.66 2.36
CA PRO A 90 12.02 0.32 1.41
C PRO A 90 10.72 1.09 1.67
N ARG A 91 10.47 1.51 2.91
CA ARG A 91 9.27 2.28 3.26
C ARG A 91 9.38 3.74 2.86
N ALA A 92 10.53 4.37 3.10
CA ALA A 92 10.78 5.74 2.64
C ALA A 92 10.70 5.84 1.12
N ALA A 93 11.34 4.93 0.39
CA ALA A 93 11.30 4.90 -1.06
C ALA A 93 9.85 4.80 -1.59
N CYS A 94 9.01 3.98 -0.97
CA CYS A 94 7.60 3.87 -1.32
C CYS A 94 6.81 5.15 -1.00
N LEU A 95 7.06 5.79 0.14
CA LEU A 95 6.40 7.01 0.57
C LEU A 95 6.70 8.17 -0.38
N VAL A 96 7.99 8.41 -0.66
CA VAL A 96 8.44 9.46 -1.59
C VAL A 96 7.81 9.26 -2.97
N ALA A 97 7.85 8.03 -3.49
CA ALA A 97 7.28 7.72 -4.79
C ALA A 97 5.76 7.94 -4.84
N ALA A 98 5.04 7.55 -3.80
CA ALA A 98 3.59 7.75 -3.71
C ALA A 98 3.23 9.24 -3.69
N ARG A 99 3.86 10.04 -2.83
CA ARG A 99 3.65 11.49 -2.74
C ARG A 99 3.96 12.21 -4.07
N GLN A 100 5.06 11.84 -4.70
CA GLN A 100 5.42 12.42 -5.99
C GLN A 100 4.41 12.08 -7.09
N ALA A 101 3.93 10.84 -7.13
CA ALA A 101 2.94 10.42 -8.12
C ALA A 101 1.56 11.08 -7.89
N GLU A 102 1.15 11.34 -6.64
CA GLU A 102 -0.04 12.13 -6.33
C GLU A 102 0.02 13.51 -6.97
N ILE A 103 1.17 14.19 -6.84
CA ILE A 103 1.41 15.51 -7.42
C ILE A 103 1.39 15.44 -8.95
N ASN A 104 2.14 14.51 -9.53
CA ASN A 104 2.31 14.39 -10.98
C ASN A 104 1.00 14.09 -11.72
N HIS A 105 0.09 13.37 -11.08
CA HIS A 105 -1.19 12.93 -11.66
C HIS A 105 -2.41 13.66 -11.08
N ALA A 106 -2.20 14.72 -10.31
CA ALA A 106 -3.25 15.50 -9.66
C ALA A 106 -4.28 14.65 -8.91
N LEU A 107 -3.81 13.63 -8.19
CA LEU A 107 -4.65 12.83 -7.31
C LEU A 107 -5.01 13.62 -6.03
N PRO A 108 -6.11 13.27 -5.34
CA PRO A 108 -6.35 13.80 -4.01
C PRO A 108 -5.16 13.51 -3.09
N GLU A 109 -4.74 14.54 -2.36
CA GLU A 109 -3.62 14.47 -1.42
C GLU A 109 -3.77 13.27 -0.48
N GLY A 110 -2.71 12.50 -0.33
CA GLY A 110 -2.61 11.35 0.56
C GLY A 110 -3.37 10.10 0.10
N LEU A 111 -4.14 10.13 -1.01
CA LEU A 111 -4.94 9.00 -1.45
C LEU A 111 -4.09 7.81 -1.88
N LEU A 112 -3.09 8.03 -2.72
CA LEU A 112 -2.22 6.97 -3.21
C LEU A 112 -1.33 6.44 -2.07
N THR A 113 -0.85 7.33 -1.21
CA THR A 113 -0.12 7.00 0.01
C THR A 113 -0.96 6.15 0.97
N ALA A 114 -2.24 6.49 1.15
CA ALA A 114 -3.18 5.70 1.95
C ALA A 114 -3.42 4.29 1.36
N ILE A 115 -3.45 4.18 0.04
CA ILE A 115 -3.53 2.88 -0.66
C ILE A 115 -2.25 2.09 -0.41
N ALA A 116 -1.05 2.65 -0.59
CA ALA A 116 0.21 1.98 -0.31
C ALA A 116 0.32 1.50 1.16
N LEU A 117 -0.12 2.34 2.11
CA LEU A 117 -0.25 1.96 3.53
C LEU A 117 -1.21 0.78 3.74
N ASN A 118 -2.29 0.71 2.97
CA ASN A 118 -3.26 -0.37 3.07
C ASN A 118 -2.75 -1.67 2.46
N GLU A 119 -2.03 -1.59 1.34
CA GLU A 119 -1.60 -2.74 0.55
C GLU A 119 -0.35 -3.42 1.13
N SER A 120 0.66 -2.65 1.48
CA SER A 120 1.97 -3.16 1.90
C SER A 120 2.50 -2.57 3.21
N GLY A 121 1.82 -1.56 3.79
CA GLY A 121 2.38 -0.73 4.84
C GLY A 121 3.58 0.09 4.36
N LEU A 122 3.53 0.58 3.12
CA LEU A 122 4.62 1.30 2.43
C LEU A 122 5.87 0.46 2.12
N HIS A 123 5.79 -0.87 2.10
CA HIS A 123 6.98 -1.68 1.85
C HIS A 123 7.21 -1.89 0.34
N ALA A 124 8.31 -1.32 -0.19
CA ALA A 124 8.63 -1.32 -1.63
C ALA A 124 8.72 -2.71 -2.25
N TYR A 125 9.21 -3.69 -1.50
CA TYR A 125 9.47 -5.04 -1.98
C TYR A 125 8.49 -6.09 -1.42
N ALA A 126 7.38 -5.65 -0.83
CA ALA A 126 6.37 -6.56 -0.31
C ALA A 126 5.80 -7.45 -1.41
N LEU A 127 5.61 -8.73 -1.08
CA LEU A 127 5.01 -9.71 -1.98
C LEU A 127 3.87 -10.43 -1.26
N ASN A 128 2.80 -10.74 -1.99
CA ASN A 128 1.82 -11.72 -1.55
C ASN A 128 1.80 -12.86 -2.58
N LEU A 129 2.39 -13.99 -2.20
CA LEU A 129 2.51 -15.17 -3.05
C LEU A 129 1.61 -16.28 -2.50
N ARG A 130 0.56 -16.63 -3.25
CA ARG A 130 -0.41 -17.65 -2.86
C ARG A 130 -1.05 -17.43 -1.49
N GLY A 131 -1.34 -16.15 -1.15
CA GLY A 131 -1.93 -15.76 0.12
C GLY A 131 -0.95 -15.62 1.30
N ARG A 132 0.36 -15.81 1.09
CA ARG A 132 1.42 -15.59 2.09
C ARG A 132 2.14 -14.27 1.81
N ALA A 133 2.27 -13.43 2.84
CA ALA A 133 3.03 -12.20 2.76
C ALA A 133 4.54 -12.47 2.97
N TYR A 134 5.36 -11.78 2.20
CA TYR A 134 6.81 -11.74 2.28
C TYR A 134 7.24 -10.27 2.25
N PHE A 135 8.29 -9.94 3.00
CA PHE A 135 8.84 -8.59 3.10
C PHE A 135 10.37 -8.65 2.89
N PRO A 136 10.84 -8.91 1.67
CA PRO A 136 12.26 -8.91 1.36
C PRO A 136 12.89 -7.55 1.60
N GLU A 137 14.15 -7.53 2.03
CA GLU A 137 14.89 -6.29 2.27
C GLU A 137 15.44 -5.68 0.97
N THR A 138 15.56 -6.46 -0.10
CA THR A 138 16.09 -6.00 -1.37
C THR A 138 15.17 -6.32 -2.54
N ARG A 139 15.27 -5.51 -3.61
CA ARG A 139 14.56 -5.71 -4.87
C ARG A 139 14.91 -7.07 -5.51
N GLU A 140 16.20 -7.42 -5.48
CA GLU A 140 16.72 -8.66 -6.08
C GLU A 140 16.15 -9.89 -5.39
N GLU A 141 16.02 -9.87 -4.07
CA GLU A 141 15.39 -10.96 -3.31
C GLU A 141 13.91 -11.08 -3.67
N ALA A 142 13.19 -9.96 -3.68
CA ALA A 142 11.78 -9.93 -4.07
C ALA A 142 11.58 -10.44 -5.50
N HIS A 143 12.43 -10.03 -6.43
CA HIS A 143 12.37 -10.49 -7.83
C HIS A 143 12.61 -11.99 -7.92
N ARG A 144 13.64 -12.55 -7.25
CA ARG A 144 13.87 -14.02 -7.22
C ARG A 144 12.64 -14.78 -6.70
N LEU A 145 11.99 -14.30 -5.63
CA LEU A 145 10.78 -14.92 -5.09
C LEU A 145 9.62 -14.85 -6.09
N LEU A 146 9.44 -13.72 -6.76
CA LEU A 146 8.40 -13.54 -7.77
C LEU A 146 8.61 -14.45 -8.99
N ILE A 147 9.84 -14.61 -9.45
CA ILE A 147 10.22 -15.54 -10.53
C ILE A 147 9.95 -16.99 -10.10
N ALA A 148 10.33 -17.38 -8.87
CA ALA A 148 10.05 -18.71 -8.34
C ALA A 148 8.54 -19.00 -8.26
N ALA A 149 7.72 -17.98 -8.02
CA ALA A 149 6.27 -18.05 -8.07
C ALA A 149 5.70 -17.97 -9.51
N ARG A 150 6.55 -17.96 -10.55
CA ARG A 150 6.17 -17.82 -11.98
C ARG A 150 5.38 -16.53 -12.26
N GLY A 151 5.73 -15.43 -11.61
CA GLY A 151 5.02 -14.15 -11.69
C GLY A 151 3.61 -14.16 -11.09
N ARG A 152 3.23 -15.19 -10.34
CA ARG A 152 1.89 -15.31 -9.73
C ARG A 152 1.90 -14.72 -8.33
N GLY A 153 1.57 -13.45 -8.21
CA GLY A 153 1.51 -12.77 -6.92
C GLY A 153 1.17 -11.31 -7.05
N MET A 154 0.99 -10.68 -5.88
CA MET A 154 0.89 -9.25 -5.75
C MET A 154 2.27 -8.74 -5.35
N ALA A 155 2.71 -7.61 -5.91
CA ALA A 155 4.07 -7.13 -5.76
C ALA A 155 4.16 -5.62 -5.49
N GLY A 156 5.14 -5.26 -4.67
CA GLY A 156 5.55 -3.88 -4.41
C GLY A 156 4.65 -3.10 -3.49
N CYS A 157 4.92 -1.79 -3.40
CA CYS A 157 4.17 -0.82 -2.59
C CYS A 157 2.65 -0.96 -2.69
N PHE A 158 2.18 -1.13 -3.90
CA PHE A 158 0.76 -1.07 -4.27
C PHE A 158 0.16 -2.45 -4.49
N GLN A 159 0.88 -3.53 -4.21
CA GLN A 159 0.44 -4.91 -4.40
C GLN A 159 -0.17 -5.13 -5.79
N ILE A 160 0.59 -4.73 -6.82
CA ILE A 160 0.19 -4.86 -8.23
C ILE A 160 0.16 -6.35 -8.59
N ASN A 161 -0.94 -6.78 -9.22
CA ASN A 161 -1.07 -8.17 -9.67
C ASN A 161 -0.13 -8.44 -10.85
N ALA A 162 1.01 -9.07 -10.55
CA ALA A 162 2.04 -9.32 -11.53
C ALA A 162 1.56 -10.25 -12.67
N ALA A 163 0.70 -11.21 -12.38
CA ALA A 163 0.18 -12.12 -13.40
C ALA A 163 -0.75 -11.43 -14.42
N VAL A 164 -1.28 -10.25 -14.09
CA VAL A 164 -2.25 -9.51 -14.93
C VAL A 164 -1.59 -8.33 -15.64
N HIS A 165 -0.68 -7.63 -14.95
CA HIS A 165 -0.21 -6.32 -15.39
C HIS A 165 1.28 -6.30 -15.79
N VAL A 166 2.03 -7.38 -15.53
CA VAL A 166 3.48 -7.40 -15.71
C VAL A 166 3.86 -8.40 -16.80
N ALA A 167 4.69 -7.98 -17.75
CA ALA A 167 5.22 -8.90 -18.73
C ALA A 167 6.18 -9.91 -18.08
N ARG A 168 6.29 -11.08 -18.68
CA ARG A 168 7.05 -12.18 -18.09
C ARG A 168 8.53 -11.81 -17.92
N GLY A 169 9.01 -11.88 -16.70
CA GLY A 169 10.39 -11.58 -16.34
C GLY A 169 10.66 -10.14 -15.94
N GLU A 170 9.68 -9.24 -16.10
CA GLU A 170 9.79 -7.87 -15.61
C GLU A 170 9.51 -7.79 -14.09
N ASP A 171 10.06 -6.77 -13.46
CA ASP A 171 9.96 -6.54 -12.02
C ASP A 171 9.61 -5.09 -11.65
N TRP A 172 9.13 -4.30 -12.60
CA TRP A 172 8.80 -2.90 -12.40
C TRP A 172 7.85 -2.61 -11.20
N PRO A 173 6.97 -3.52 -10.73
CA PRO A 173 6.21 -3.27 -9.50
C PRO A 173 7.07 -3.19 -8.24
N LEU A 174 8.32 -3.66 -8.31
CA LEU A 174 9.32 -3.57 -7.24
C LEU A 174 10.21 -2.32 -7.37
N ASP A 175 9.95 -1.48 -8.36
CA ASP A 175 10.55 -0.15 -8.53
C ASP A 175 9.55 0.90 -8.03
N PRO A 176 9.76 1.54 -6.86
CA PRO A 176 8.77 2.42 -6.27
C PRO A 176 8.30 3.57 -7.18
N PRO A 177 9.19 4.31 -7.88
CA PRO A 177 8.78 5.35 -8.83
C PRO A 177 7.90 4.84 -9.97
N GLN A 178 8.30 3.73 -10.63
CA GLN A 178 7.53 3.16 -11.73
C GLN A 178 6.19 2.59 -11.26
N ALA A 179 6.18 1.91 -10.12
CA ALA A 179 4.97 1.36 -9.53
C ALA A 179 3.98 2.45 -9.12
N ALA A 180 4.47 3.56 -8.54
CA ALA A 180 3.65 4.69 -8.12
C ALA A 180 3.05 5.43 -9.33
N ASP A 181 3.84 5.69 -10.37
CA ASP A 181 3.37 6.32 -11.59
C ASP A 181 2.30 5.49 -12.28
N TRP A 182 2.52 4.17 -12.40
CA TRP A 182 1.52 3.27 -12.96
C TRP A 182 0.25 3.24 -12.13
N ALA A 183 0.36 3.16 -10.80
CA ALA A 183 -0.76 3.12 -9.87
C ALA A 183 -1.60 4.39 -9.93
N ALA A 184 -0.94 5.56 -9.97
CA ALA A 184 -1.60 6.86 -10.07
C ALA A 184 -2.40 6.96 -11.37
N ARG A 185 -1.79 6.62 -12.52
CA ARG A 185 -2.49 6.61 -13.82
C ARG A 185 -3.69 5.66 -13.83
N TYR A 186 -3.54 4.47 -13.26
CA TYR A 186 -4.61 3.48 -13.19
C TYR A 186 -5.80 3.99 -12.38
N LEU A 187 -5.55 4.62 -11.23
CA LEU A 187 -6.59 5.25 -10.41
C LEU A 187 -7.25 6.43 -11.12
N ALA A 188 -6.47 7.33 -11.74
CA ALA A 188 -6.98 8.47 -12.49
C ALA A 188 -7.89 8.03 -13.64
N GLN A 189 -7.50 7.02 -14.42
CA GLN A 189 -8.31 6.44 -15.49
C GLN A 189 -9.65 5.90 -14.99
N HIS A 190 -9.67 5.27 -13.82
CA HIS A 190 -10.92 4.82 -13.22
C HIS A 190 -11.76 5.98 -12.70
N TYR A 191 -11.14 7.04 -12.17
CA TYR A 191 -11.86 8.23 -11.80
C TYR A 191 -12.49 8.93 -13.02
N GLU A 192 -11.77 9.06 -14.13
CA GLU A 192 -12.31 9.60 -15.38
C GLU A 192 -13.53 8.80 -15.86
N THR A 193 -13.50 7.47 -15.67
CA THR A 193 -14.60 6.58 -16.09
C THR A 193 -15.83 6.71 -15.19
N TYR A 194 -15.64 6.90 -13.89
CA TYR A 194 -16.75 6.79 -12.91
C TYR A 194 -17.11 8.11 -12.24
N GLY A 195 -16.27 9.15 -12.31
CA GLY A 195 -16.45 10.42 -11.63
C GLY A 195 -16.43 10.32 -10.10
N ASP A 196 -15.90 9.21 -9.55
CA ASP A 196 -15.99 8.88 -8.13
C ASP A 196 -14.76 8.10 -7.65
N TRP A 197 -14.01 8.67 -6.70
CA TRP A 197 -12.80 8.07 -6.16
C TRP A 197 -13.07 6.76 -5.39
N GLY A 198 -14.22 6.63 -4.73
CA GLY A 198 -14.57 5.38 -4.07
C GLY A 198 -14.77 4.25 -5.08
N ARG A 199 -15.38 4.54 -6.23
CA ARG A 199 -15.50 3.56 -7.32
C ARG A 199 -14.15 3.24 -7.95
N ALA A 200 -13.26 4.23 -8.10
CA ALA A 200 -11.89 4.01 -8.56
C ALA A 200 -11.11 3.08 -7.63
N VAL A 201 -11.18 3.31 -6.31
CA VAL A 201 -10.58 2.43 -5.29
C VAL A 201 -11.17 1.02 -5.33
N LEU A 202 -12.49 0.86 -5.51
CA LEU A 202 -13.10 -0.46 -5.64
C LEU A 202 -12.62 -1.19 -6.90
N ARG A 203 -12.41 -0.48 -8.00
CA ARG A 203 -11.85 -1.06 -9.23
C ARG A 203 -10.40 -1.47 -9.06
N TRP A 204 -9.62 -0.68 -8.33
CA TRP A 204 -8.27 -1.06 -7.91
C TRP A 204 -8.25 -2.44 -7.24
N HIS A 205 -9.12 -2.65 -6.27
CA HIS A 205 -9.24 -3.92 -5.54
C HIS A 205 -10.00 -5.03 -6.29
N GLY A 206 -10.50 -4.78 -7.48
CA GLY A 206 -11.37 -5.71 -8.18
C GLY A 206 -12.68 -6.01 -7.43
N ALA A 207 -13.12 -5.11 -6.55
CA ALA A 207 -14.28 -5.31 -5.71
C ALA A 207 -15.55 -4.65 -6.28
N SER A 208 -16.72 -5.22 -5.96
CA SER A 208 -18.00 -4.61 -6.27
C SER A 208 -18.49 -3.68 -5.14
N PRO A 209 -19.39 -2.70 -5.44
CA PRO A 209 -19.93 -1.77 -4.44
C PRO A 209 -20.93 -2.44 -3.48
N ARG A 210 -20.57 -3.55 -2.87
CA ARG A 210 -21.36 -4.26 -1.84
C ARG A 210 -20.72 -4.03 -0.47
N ARG A 211 -21.25 -4.67 0.58
CA ARG A 211 -20.73 -4.53 1.96
C ARG A 211 -19.20 -4.70 2.04
N ALA A 212 -18.62 -5.65 1.34
CA ALA A 212 -17.17 -5.83 1.27
C ALA A 212 -16.46 -4.61 0.67
N GLY A 213 -17.03 -4.01 -0.39
CA GLY A 213 -16.50 -2.79 -0.99
C GLY A 213 -16.52 -1.60 -0.04
N THR A 214 -17.59 -1.41 0.73
CA THR A 214 -17.64 -0.36 1.77
C THR A 214 -16.53 -0.54 2.79
N GLN A 215 -16.25 -1.77 3.22
CA GLN A 215 -15.15 -2.05 4.15
C GLN A 215 -13.78 -1.68 3.56
N ILE A 216 -13.56 -1.93 2.26
CA ILE A 216 -12.32 -1.54 1.57
C ILE A 216 -12.18 -0.01 1.56
N ILE A 217 -13.22 0.72 1.15
CA ILE A 217 -13.20 2.19 1.13
C ILE A 217 -12.91 2.72 2.54
N CYS A 218 -13.56 2.19 3.58
CA CYS A 218 -13.38 2.68 4.94
C CYS A 218 -12.01 2.31 5.54
N ARG A 219 -11.38 1.24 5.07
CA ARG A 219 -10.00 0.92 5.43
C ARG A 219 -9.04 1.94 4.81
N VAL A 220 -9.21 2.27 3.51
CA VAL A 220 -8.42 3.30 2.84
C VAL A 220 -8.69 4.66 3.47
N HIS A 221 -9.94 5.02 3.76
CA HIS A 221 -10.28 6.27 4.46
C HIS A 221 -9.56 6.38 5.81
N SER A 222 -9.54 5.30 6.60
CA SER A 222 -8.82 5.30 7.89
C SER A 222 -7.30 5.47 7.76
N LYS A 223 -6.72 5.12 6.62
CA LYS A 223 -5.32 5.43 6.29
C LYS A 223 -5.18 6.87 5.80
N LEU A 224 -6.15 7.35 5.03
CA LEU A 224 -6.19 8.72 4.55
C LEU A 224 -6.27 9.75 5.71
N GLU A 225 -6.99 9.43 6.79
CA GLU A 225 -6.98 10.25 8.02
C GLU A 225 -5.58 10.40 8.65
N VAL A 226 -4.62 9.54 8.27
CA VAL A 226 -3.21 9.60 8.71
C VAL A 226 -2.36 10.32 7.67
N THR A 227 -2.54 10.04 6.38
CA THR A 227 -1.70 10.58 5.29
C THR A 227 -2.09 11.99 4.87
N ALA A 228 -3.35 12.38 5.07
CA ALA A 228 -3.90 13.71 4.80
C ALA A 228 -4.92 14.07 5.89
N PRO A 229 -4.48 14.47 7.10
CA PRO A 229 -5.35 14.82 8.21
C PRO A 229 -6.35 15.93 7.81
N GLY A 230 -7.63 15.71 8.10
CA GLY A 230 -8.69 16.65 7.71
C GLY A 230 -9.31 16.39 6.33
N SER A 231 -8.81 15.41 5.58
CA SER A 231 -9.43 15.01 4.31
C SER A 231 -10.88 14.55 4.54
N THR A 232 -11.81 15.09 3.75
CA THR A 232 -13.23 14.68 3.76
C THR A 232 -13.54 13.57 2.76
N LEU A 233 -12.54 13.12 2.00
CA LEU A 233 -12.72 12.07 1.01
C LEU A 233 -13.22 10.78 1.68
N PHE A 234 -14.35 10.27 1.24
CA PHE A 234 -15.06 9.10 1.79
C PHE A 234 -15.72 9.27 3.18
N ALA A 235 -15.71 10.46 3.77
CA ALA A 235 -16.31 10.69 5.09
C ALA A 235 -17.83 10.39 5.13
N ASP A 236 -18.53 10.63 4.04
CA ASP A 236 -19.95 10.33 3.85
C ASP A 236 -20.27 8.82 3.88
N ARG A 237 -19.29 7.97 3.56
CA ARG A 237 -19.42 6.51 3.42
C ARG A 237 -18.93 5.75 4.65
N CYS A 238 -18.11 6.40 5.49
CA CYS A 238 -17.38 5.74 6.55
C CYS A 238 -17.66 6.34 7.91
N ARG A 239 -18.20 5.53 8.84
CA ARG A 239 -18.33 5.92 10.26
C ARG A 239 -16.95 5.77 10.92
N THR A 240 -16.23 6.89 11.08
CA THR A 240 -14.84 6.92 11.55
C THR A 240 -14.67 6.49 13.01
N GLY A 241 -15.72 6.64 13.85
CA GLY A 241 -15.67 6.32 15.28
C GLY A 241 -15.68 4.83 15.64
N ALA A 242 -15.84 3.91 14.68
CA ALA A 242 -15.87 2.49 15.00
C ALA A 242 -14.51 1.97 15.47
N PRO A 243 -14.44 1.14 16.56
CA PRO A 243 -13.17 0.70 17.15
C PRO A 243 -12.21 -0.01 16.19
N GLN A 244 -12.73 -0.76 15.23
CA GLN A 244 -11.91 -1.42 14.21
C GLN A 244 -11.09 -0.44 13.38
N TRP A 245 -11.62 0.74 13.06
CA TRP A 245 -10.94 1.76 12.28
C TRP A 245 -9.86 2.48 13.09
N ALA A 246 -10.04 2.65 14.38
CA ALA A 246 -9.02 3.18 15.27
C ALA A 246 -7.74 2.33 15.23
N ARG A 247 -7.86 0.99 15.20
CA ARG A 247 -6.71 0.10 15.04
C ARG A 247 -6.05 0.27 13.67
N VAL A 248 -6.84 0.37 12.60
CA VAL A 248 -6.33 0.57 11.24
C VAL A 248 -5.54 1.88 11.13
N ARG A 249 -6.04 2.96 11.75
CA ARG A 249 -5.33 4.25 11.81
C ARG A 249 -4.00 4.13 12.56
N ARG A 250 -4.01 3.59 13.78
CA ARG A 250 -2.77 3.43 14.58
C ARG A 250 -1.69 2.64 13.83
N ASN A 251 -2.07 1.54 13.18
CA ASN A 251 -1.13 0.77 12.38
C ASN A 251 -0.61 1.58 11.17
N GLY A 252 -1.46 2.41 10.56
CA GLY A 252 -1.05 3.31 9.49
C GLY A 252 -0.07 4.36 9.97
N ALA A 253 -0.37 5.03 11.08
CA ALA A 253 0.50 6.03 11.68
C ALA A 253 1.90 5.47 12.00
N ALA A 254 1.95 4.29 12.63
CA ALA A 254 3.22 3.65 12.94
C ALA A 254 4.08 3.32 11.70
N HIS A 255 3.45 2.88 10.60
CA HIS A 255 4.19 2.63 9.36
C HIS A 255 4.61 3.92 8.66
N LEU A 256 3.77 4.96 8.71
CA LEU A 256 4.10 6.26 8.14
C LEU A 256 5.26 6.91 8.91
N GLU A 257 5.22 6.90 10.25
CA GLU A 257 6.29 7.40 11.11
C GLU A 257 7.65 6.74 10.78
N VAL A 258 7.67 5.41 10.63
CA VAL A 258 8.90 4.68 10.23
C VAL A 258 9.37 5.09 8.83
N ALA A 259 8.45 5.33 7.90
CA ALA A 259 8.81 5.74 6.55
C ALA A 259 9.36 7.18 6.53
N GLU A 260 8.73 8.10 7.27
CA GLU A 260 9.13 9.51 7.38
C GLU A 260 10.46 9.68 8.15
N ALA A 261 10.72 8.86 9.16
CA ALA A 261 11.98 8.89 9.87
C ALA A 261 13.20 8.44 9.03
N ALA A 262 12.94 7.76 7.91
CA ALA A 262 13.95 7.24 7.00
C ALA A 262 14.01 8.01 5.65
N GLU A 263 13.21 9.05 5.48
CA GLU A 263 13.17 9.94 4.32
C GLU A 263 14.26 11.02 4.42
#